data_5b4c1c34ae09293a8021b556a86b1d75
#
_entry.id   5b4c1c34ae09293a8021b556a86b1d75
#
_cell.length_a   1.000
_cell.length_b   1.000
_cell.length_c   1.000
_cell.angle_alpha   90.00
_cell.angle_beta   90.00
_cell.angle_gamma   90.00
#
_symmetry.space_group_name_H-M   'P 1'
#
loop_
_entity.id
_entity.type
_entity.pdbx_description
1 polymer ?
#
loop_
_entity_poly.entity_id
_entity_poly.type
_entity_poly.pdbx_seq_one_letter_code
_entity_poly.pdbx_strand_id
1 'polypeptide(L)'
;MEQRVYRRWALGLLLGLVLVLAACAAIVYRVDPCFYYRMPTDRKPVFFSERYQTAGIVRNNPADVVLLGSSMAANYYGSEIGQVFGGTGLRLTIPDGYFSEFDQVMDLLMRTHKPKRVIFAMDTNIFTRSPDGVTGAMPGYLYAAAPVTDVKYLLNKDVLYYSLYALMCQRWGTGETLDHGFAWDDTVWWNHMTALEEYQRPDIAAEPMPSDALLADTAANLAVVTRWAEQYPDVEFDLFFSPYSILYWDKIGRMGETDAVFAALDLACETLLPYENI
;
A
#
# COMPACT_ATOMS: atom_id res chain seq x y z
N MET A 1 56.25 -17.99 10.47
CA MET A 1 55.67 -17.10 11.50
C MET A 1 54.58 -16.18 10.89
N GLU A 2 54.81 -15.57 9.77
CA GLU A 2 53.87 -14.65 9.09
C GLU A 2 52.48 -15.25 8.79
N GLN A 3 52.38 -16.43 8.20
CA GLN A 3 51.09 -17.06 7.88
C GLN A 3 50.15 -17.24 9.10
N ARG A 4 50.73 -17.48 10.28
CA ARG A 4 49.93 -17.61 11.51
C ARG A 4 49.39 -16.25 11.97
N VAL A 5 50.15 -15.18 11.75
CA VAL A 5 49.75 -13.80 12.07
C VAL A 5 48.60 -13.36 11.12
N TYR A 6 48.77 -13.52 9.82
CA TYR A 6 47.72 -13.22 8.84
C TYR A 6 46.42 -13.99 9.09
N ARG A 7 46.54 -15.30 9.42
CA ARG A 7 45.36 -16.11 9.76
C ARG A 7 44.64 -15.60 11.01
N ARG A 8 45.34 -15.14 12.03
CA ARG A 8 44.74 -14.55 13.24
C ARG A 8 44.05 -13.23 12.93
N TRP A 9 44.68 -12.39 12.11
CA TRP A 9 44.08 -11.14 11.65
C TRP A 9 42.83 -11.40 10.80
N ALA A 10 42.86 -12.30 9.86
CA ALA A 10 41.72 -12.67 9.02
C ALA A 10 40.57 -13.22 9.87
N LEU A 11 40.84 -14.07 10.84
CA LEU A 11 39.84 -14.60 11.76
C LEU A 11 39.26 -13.50 12.66
N GLY A 12 40.09 -12.58 13.15
CA GLY A 12 39.63 -11.43 13.93
C GLY A 12 38.73 -10.51 13.13
N LEU A 13 39.08 -10.22 11.88
CA LEU A 13 38.27 -9.41 10.98
C LEU A 13 36.93 -10.08 10.64
N LEU A 14 36.95 -11.40 10.35
CA LEU A 14 35.75 -12.18 10.11
C LEU A 14 34.84 -12.19 11.35
N LEU A 15 35.40 -12.41 12.53
CA LEU A 15 34.63 -12.36 13.77
C LEU A 15 34.04 -10.98 14.01
N GLY A 16 34.80 -9.90 13.78
CA GLY A 16 34.30 -8.52 13.86
C GLY A 16 33.15 -8.27 12.91
N LEU A 17 33.26 -8.72 11.66
CA LEU A 17 32.17 -8.60 10.67
C LEU A 17 30.91 -9.34 11.12
N VAL A 18 31.06 -10.58 11.57
CA VAL A 18 29.92 -11.39 12.07
C VAL A 18 29.26 -10.71 13.26
N LEU A 19 30.03 -10.14 14.19
CA LEU A 19 29.48 -9.42 15.34
C LEU A 19 28.70 -8.15 14.92
N VAL A 20 29.22 -7.40 13.95
CA VAL A 20 28.50 -6.21 13.41
C VAL A 20 27.20 -6.63 12.73
N LEU A 21 27.22 -7.65 11.88
CA LEU A 21 26.01 -8.15 11.22
C LEU A 21 24.99 -8.69 12.24
N ALA A 22 25.45 -9.40 13.26
CA ALA A 22 24.59 -9.88 14.33
C ALA A 22 23.97 -8.72 15.14
N ALA A 23 24.72 -7.65 15.41
CA ALA A 23 24.21 -6.46 16.08
C ALA A 23 23.15 -5.74 15.22
N CYS A 24 23.40 -5.58 13.92
CA CYS A 24 22.40 -5.01 12.98
C CYS A 24 21.13 -5.86 12.95
N ALA A 25 21.26 -7.17 12.81
CA ALA A 25 20.12 -8.09 12.83
C ALA A 25 19.34 -8.02 14.15
N ALA A 26 20.04 -7.93 15.29
CA ALA A 26 19.42 -7.81 16.60
C ALA A 26 18.64 -6.49 16.76
N ILE A 27 19.16 -5.37 16.23
CA ILE A 27 18.46 -4.08 16.21
C ILE A 27 17.18 -4.21 15.37
N VAL A 28 17.29 -4.72 14.14
CA VAL A 28 16.14 -4.89 13.25
C VAL A 28 15.10 -5.81 13.89
N TYR A 29 15.50 -6.94 14.44
CA TYR A 29 14.58 -7.88 15.10
C TYR A 29 13.87 -7.25 16.33
N ARG A 30 14.60 -6.48 17.13
CA ARG A 30 14.07 -5.86 18.37
C ARG A 30 13.10 -4.71 18.05
N VAL A 31 13.42 -3.90 17.05
CA VAL A 31 12.61 -2.74 16.65
C VAL A 31 11.46 -3.17 15.78
N ASP A 32 11.70 -4.06 14.83
CA ASP A 32 10.73 -4.58 13.86
C ASP A 32 9.95 -3.46 13.14
N PRO A 33 10.63 -2.58 12.40
CA PRO A 33 10.03 -1.35 11.91
C PRO A 33 8.94 -1.60 10.86
N CYS A 34 8.97 -2.74 10.16
CA CYS A 34 7.94 -3.11 9.17
C CYS A 34 6.86 -4.04 9.76
N PHE A 35 6.83 -4.22 11.08
CA PHE A 35 5.88 -5.12 11.75
C PHE A 35 5.92 -6.55 11.20
N TYR A 36 7.09 -6.99 10.73
CA TYR A 36 7.24 -8.27 10.06
C TYR A 36 6.96 -9.46 10.97
N TYR A 37 7.43 -9.39 12.22
CA TYR A 37 7.23 -10.41 13.25
C TYR A 37 6.04 -10.10 14.17
N ARG A 38 5.78 -8.82 14.46
CA ARG A 38 4.76 -8.40 15.44
C ARG A 38 4.40 -6.92 15.33
N MET A 39 3.18 -6.58 15.75
CA MET A 39 2.86 -5.19 16.07
C MET A 39 3.48 -4.81 17.42
N PRO A 40 3.93 -3.56 17.60
CA PRO A 40 4.40 -3.08 18.90
C PRO A 40 3.23 -3.01 19.89
N THR A 41 3.42 -3.54 21.12
CA THR A 41 2.42 -3.55 22.18
C THR A 41 2.78 -2.62 23.34
N ASP A 42 4.06 -2.27 23.46
CA ASP A 42 4.62 -1.44 24.53
C ASP A 42 4.75 0.05 24.13
N ARG A 43 4.44 0.38 22.89
CA ARG A 43 4.59 1.72 22.32
C ARG A 43 3.68 1.88 21.10
N LYS A 44 3.41 3.14 20.73
CA LYS A 44 2.74 3.45 19.47
C LYS A 44 3.62 3.07 18.27
N PRO A 45 3.05 2.46 17.21
CA PRO A 45 3.78 2.21 15.98
C PRO A 45 4.25 3.51 15.32
N VAL A 46 5.36 3.42 14.59
CA VAL A 46 5.87 4.50 13.75
C VAL A 46 5.64 4.12 12.30
N PHE A 47 4.89 4.93 11.58
CA PHE A 47 4.56 4.72 10.18
C PHE A 47 5.51 5.54 9.30
N PHE A 48 6.03 4.94 8.21
CA PHE A 48 6.99 5.58 7.31
C PHE A 48 6.86 5.16 5.85
N SER A 49 6.29 4.00 5.57
CA SER A 49 6.09 3.52 4.19
C SER A 49 5.06 2.41 4.14
N GLU A 50 3.98 2.64 3.43
CA GLU A 50 2.91 1.67 3.22
C GLU A 50 3.46 0.41 2.56
N ARG A 51 4.28 0.55 1.50
CA ARG A 51 4.85 -0.59 0.77
C ARG A 51 5.70 -1.53 1.64
N TYR A 52 6.41 -0.97 2.63
CA TYR A 52 7.20 -1.77 3.57
C TYR A 52 6.38 -2.33 4.73
N GLN A 53 5.38 -1.61 5.20
CA GLN A 53 4.68 -1.95 6.45
C GLN A 53 3.37 -2.71 6.23
N THR A 54 2.70 -2.56 5.09
CA THR A 54 1.42 -3.22 4.80
C THR A 54 1.51 -4.74 4.96
N ALA A 55 2.60 -5.37 4.53
CA ALA A 55 2.77 -6.82 4.68
C ALA A 55 2.77 -7.27 6.15
N GLY A 56 3.42 -6.51 7.03
CA GLY A 56 3.42 -6.77 8.47
C GLY A 56 2.08 -6.44 9.12
N ILE A 57 1.45 -5.36 8.68
CA ILE A 57 0.10 -4.98 9.14
C ILE A 57 -0.89 -6.10 8.84
N VAL A 58 -0.93 -6.60 7.61
CA VAL A 58 -1.79 -7.73 7.21
C VAL A 58 -1.55 -8.96 8.08
N ARG A 59 -0.29 -9.34 8.31
CA ARG A 59 0.04 -10.55 9.07
C ARG A 59 -0.36 -10.49 10.53
N ASN A 60 -0.31 -9.32 11.14
CA ASN A 60 -0.47 -9.16 12.57
C ASN A 60 -1.81 -8.53 13.00
N ASN A 61 -2.68 -8.19 12.05
CA ASN A 61 -3.98 -7.59 12.33
C ASN A 61 -5.08 -8.29 11.53
N PRO A 62 -5.57 -9.44 12.01
CA PRO A 62 -6.73 -10.08 11.39
C PRO A 62 -7.95 -9.15 11.46
N ALA A 63 -8.68 -9.02 10.36
CA ALA A 63 -9.86 -8.18 10.28
C ALA A 63 -11.00 -8.87 9.52
N ASP A 64 -12.24 -8.58 9.91
CA ASP A 64 -13.44 -9.06 9.23
C ASP A 64 -13.69 -8.26 7.93
N VAL A 65 -13.37 -6.96 7.96
CA VAL A 65 -13.58 -6.03 6.86
C VAL A 65 -12.28 -5.29 6.56
N VAL A 66 -11.86 -5.29 5.32
CA VAL A 66 -10.63 -4.61 4.89
C VAL A 66 -10.95 -3.58 3.82
N LEU A 67 -10.57 -2.33 4.06
CA LEU A 67 -10.54 -1.29 3.02
C LEU A 67 -9.16 -1.32 2.35
N LEU A 68 -9.15 -1.54 1.04
CA LEU A 68 -7.97 -1.46 0.19
C LEU A 68 -8.11 -0.28 -0.77
N GLY A 69 -7.04 0.48 -0.99
CA GLY A 69 -7.07 1.59 -1.94
C GLY A 69 -5.77 2.37 -2.05
N SER A 70 -5.83 3.46 -2.77
CA SER A 70 -4.73 4.42 -2.91
C SER A 70 -4.66 5.41 -1.74
N SER A 71 -3.90 6.50 -1.91
CA SER A 71 -3.90 7.64 -0.99
C SER A 71 -5.29 8.24 -0.78
N MET A 72 -6.23 8.09 -1.72
CA MET A 72 -7.63 8.53 -1.58
C MET A 72 -8.37 7.79 -0.47
N ALA A 73 -7.93 6.59 -0.12
CA ALA A 73 -8.48 5.80 0.98
C ALA A 73 -7.76 6.05 2.33
N ALA A 74 -6.71 6.85 2.37
CA ALA A 74 -5.85 6.96 3.55
C ALA A 74 -6.52 7.65 4.76
N ASN A 75 -7.54 8.45 4.54
CA ASN A 75 -8.25 9.17 5.59
C ASN A 75 -9.52 8.47 6.11
N TYR A 76 -9.80 7.24 5.65
CA TYR A 76 -10.82 6.40 6.29
C TYR A 76 -10.22 5.67 7.48
N TYR A 77 -10.99 5.45 8.53
CA TYR A 77 -10.53 4.75 9.73
C TYR A 77 -11.03 3.30 9.75
N GLY A 78 -10.10 2.37 9.96
CA GLY A 78 -10.44 0.94 10.04
C GLY A 78 -11.45 0.63 11.13
N SER A 79 -11.35 1.30 12.29
CA SER A 79 -12.30 1.14 13.39
C SER A 79 -13.73 1.56 13.02
N GLU A 80 -13.91 2.66 12.25
CA GLU A 80 -15.21 3.11 11.79
C GLU A 80 -15.81 2.15 10.76
N ILE A 81 -14.98 1.67 9.82
CA ILE A 81 -15.37 0.65 8.85
C ILE A 81 -15.86 -0.61 9.58
N GLY A 82 -15.11 -1.08 10.57
CA GLY A 82 -15.53 -2.22 11.40
C GLY A 82 -16.86 -2.00 12.10
N GLN A 83 -17.13 -0.80 12.61
CA GLN A 83 -18.41 -0.46 13.23
C GLN A 83 -19.58 -0.49 12.23
N VAL A 84 -19.37 0.07 11.04
CA VAL A 84 -20.43 0.13 9.99
C VAL A 84 -20.80 -1.26 9.52
N PHE A 85 -19.85 -2.15 9.30
CA PHE A 85 -20.06 -3.47 8.75
C PHE A 85 -20.16 -4.60 9.80
N GLY A 86 -20.06 -4.26 11.09
CA GLY A 86 -20.29 -5.21 12.19
C GLY A 86 -19.15 -6.19 12.41
N GLY A 87 -17.92 -5.70 12.55
CA GLY A 87 -16.73 -6.53 12.81
C GLY A 87 -15.49 -5.72 13.12
N THR A 88 -14.34 -6.35 13.01
CA THR A 88 -13.05 -5.66 13.06
C THR A 88 -12.70 -5.13 11.67
N GLY A 89 -12.33 -3.86 11.57
CA GLY A 89 -11.97 -3.22 10.31
C GLY A 89 -10.49 -2.89 10.22
N LEU A 90 -9.93 -2.99 9.02
CA LEU A 90 -8.55 -2.67 8.71
C LEU A 90 -8.48 -1.85 7.42
N ARG A 91 -7.67 -0.81 7.42
CA ARG A 91 -7.36 -0.03 6.22
C ARG A 91 -5.95 -0.39 5.72
N LEU A 92 -5.85 -0.65 4.44
CA LEU A 92 -4.59 -0.92 3.72
C LEU A 92 -4.50 0.03 2.53
N THR A 93 -3.47 0.85 2.49
CA THR A 93 -3.29 1.82 1.39
C THR A 93 -1.94 1.65 0.71
N ILE A 94 -1.94 1.86 -0.60
CA ILE A 94 -0.72 1.97 -1.42
C ILE A 94 -0.84 3.27 -2.22
N PRO A 95 -0.23 4.38 -1.74
CA PRO A 95 -0.31 5.65 -2.43
C PRO A 95 0.19 5.55 -3.86
N ASP A 96 -0.59 6.09 -4.80
CA ASP A 96 -0.33 5.98 -6.24
C ASP A 96 -0.03 4.54 -6.69
N GLY A 97 -0.72 3.57 -6.07
CA GLY A 97 -0.50 2.13 -6.30
C GLY A 97 -0.96 1.68 -7.67
N TYR A 98 -0.32 0.64 -8.21
CA TYR A 98 -0.75 -0.06 -9.42
C TYR A 98 -1.49 -1.35 -9.07
N PHE A 99 -2.29 -1.88 -10.00
CA PHE A 99 -3.06 -3.09 -9.75
C PHE A 99 -2.18 -4.30 -9.43
N SER A 100 -0.99 -4.39 -9.99
CA SER A 100 0.02 -5.40 -9.61
C SER A 100 0.45 -5.31 -8.14
N GLU A 101 0.46 -4.11 -7.54
CA GLU A 101 0.77 -3.92 -6.13
C GLU A 101 -0.44 -4.30 -5.25
N PHE A 102 -1.65 -3.87 -5.62
CA PHE A 102 -2.88 -4.27 -4.93
C PHE A 102 -3.10 -5.79 -4.98
N ASP A 103 -2.77 -6.43 -6.09
CA ASP A 103 -2.84 -7.88 -6.24
C ASP A 103 -1.89 -8.61 -5.27
N GLN A 104 -0.66 -8.12 -5.09
CA GLN A 104 0.26 -8.67 -4.10
C GLN A 104 -0.27 -8.53 -2.66
N VAL A 105 -0.91 -7.39 -2.34
CA VAL A 105 -1.53 -7.17 -1.02
C VAL A 105 -2.71 -8.12 -0.84
N MET A 106 -3.58 -8.24 -1.86
CA MET A 106 -4.73 -9.13 -1.85
C MET A 106 -4.33 -10.59 -1.67
N ASP A 107 -3.34 -11.06 -2.44
CA ASP A 107 -2.82 -12.42 -2.31
C ASP A 107 -2.28 -12.69 -0.89
N LEU A 108 -1.54 -11.75 -0.31
CA LEU A 108 -1.07 -11.88 1.07
C LEU A 108 -2.23 -11.89 2.07
N LEU A 109 -3.20 -11.01 1.92
CA LEU A 109 -4.38 -10.91 2.79
C LEU A 109 -5.17 -12.22 2.80
N MET A 110 -5.50 -12.74 1.61
CA MET A 110 -6.34 -13.92 1.45
C MET A 110 -5.68 -15.20 2.00
N ARG A 111 -4.37 -15.36 1.86
CA ARG A 111 -3.66 -16.53 2.40
C ARG A 111 -3.29 -16.41 3.87
N THR A 112 -3.36 -15.21 4.47
CA THR A 112 -3.00 -15.00 5.88
C THR A 112 -4.22 -14.96 6.79
N HIS A 113 -5.10 -14.03 6.53
CA HIS A 113 -6.33 -13.77 7.30
C HIS A 113 -7.44 -13.36 6.33
N LYS A 114 -8.06 -14.34 5.67
CA LYS A 114 -9.12 -14.07 4.71
C LYS A 114 -10.28 -13.31 5.38
N PRO A 115 -10.55 -12.05 4.99
CA PRO A 115 -11.66 -11.27 5.53
C PRO A 115 -13.00 -11.80 5.01
N LYS A 116 -14.10 -11.38 5.62
CA LYS A 116 -15.46 -11.62 5.12
C LYS A 116 -15.80 -10.64 3.98
N ARG A 117 -15.22 -9.44 4.04
CA ARG A 117 -15.51 -8.33 3.14
C ARG A 117 -14.25 -7.56 2.80
N VAL A 118 -14.10 -7.23 1.54
CA VAL A 118 -13.09 -6.29 1.03
C VAL A 118 -13.81 -5.11 0.38
N ILE A 119 -13.53 -3.92 0.89
CA ILE A 119 -13.97 -2.68 0.26
C ILE A 119 -12.78 -2.18 -0.57
N PHE A 120 -12.97 -2.02 -1.87
CA PHE A 120 -11.90 -1.53 -2.73
C PHE A 120 -12.23 -0.17 -3.30
N ALA A 121 -11.46 0.84 -2.87
CA ALA A 121 -11.54 2.19 -3.39
C ALA A 121 -10.85 2.26 -4.75
N MET A 122 -11.62 2.17 -5.83
CA MET A 122 -11.14 2.29 -7.20
C MET A 122 -10.88 3.76 -7.51
N ASP A 123 -9.63 4.08 -7.65
CA ASP A 123 -9.19 5.42 -8.00
C ASP A 123 -9.14 5.57 -9.52
N THR A 124 -9.88 6.54 -10.06
CA THR A 124 -10.03 6.73 -11.51
C THR A 124 -8.68 6.83 -12.23
N ASN A 125 -7.70 7.52 -11.64
CA ASN A 125 -6.36 7.64 -12.22
C ASN A 125 -5.56 6.33 -12.18
N ILE A 126 -5.96 5.38 -11.34
CA ILE A 126 -5.23 4.12 -11.13
C ILE A 126 -5.81 3.02 -12.00
N PHE A 127 -7.14 2.89 -12.05
CA PHE A 127 -7.74 1.79 -12.80
C PHE A 127 -7.77 2.01 -14.33
N THR A 128 -7.47 3.22 -14.80
CA THR A 128 -7.36 3.56 -16.24
C THR A 128 -5.94 3.53 -16.79
N ARG A 129 -4.95 3.17 -15.98
CA ARG A 129 -3.55 3.08 -16.41
C ARG A 129 -3.04 1.64 -16.39
N SER A 130 -1.87 1.40 -17.01
CA SER A 130 -1.28 0.05 -17.10
C SER A 130 -1.23 -0.64 -15.73
N PRO A 131 -1.64 -1.92 -15.63
CA PRO A 131 -1.60 -2.67 -14.37
C PRO A 131 -0.17 -2.92 -13.85
N ASP A 132 0.81 -2.98 -14.74
CA ASP A 132 2.19 -3.39 -14.45
C ASP A 132 3.16 -2.25 -14.13
N GLY A 133 2.65 -1.03 -14.02
CA GLY A 133 3.47 0.10 -13.61
C GLY A 133 3.91 -0.02 -12.14
N VAL A 134 4.95 0.73 -11.78
CA VAL A 134 5.42 0.86 -10.39
C VAL A 134 5.77 2.31 -10.10
N THR A 135 5.19 2.86 -9.05
CA THR A 135 5.57 4.20 -8.56
C THR A 135 6.69 4.12 -7.54
N GLY A 136 6.86 2.98 -6.89
CA GLY A 136 7.91 2.72 -5.89
C GLY A 136 8.25 1.23 -5.80
N ALA A 137 9.43 0.93 -5.27
CA ALA A 137 9.86 -0.46 -5.13
C ALA A 137 9.01 -1.17 -4.05
N MET A 138 8.15 -2.08 -4.47
CA MET A 138 7.46 -3.01 -3.58
C MET A 138 8.48 -4.04 -3.06
N PRO A 139 8.72 -4.16 -1.74
CA PRO A 139 9.68 -5.12 -1.22
C PRO A 139 9.09 -6.54 -1.25
N GLY A 140 9.05 -7.17 -2.43
CA GLY A 140 8.38 -8.44 -2.68
C GLY A 140 8.75 -9.57 -1.70
N TYR A 141 9.96 -9.51 -1.09
CA TYR A 141 10.36 -10.45 -0.05
C TYR A 141 9.50 -10.35 1.22
N LEU A 142 8.89 -9.20 1.52
CA LEU A 142 7.96 -9.03 2.65
C LEU A 142 6.59 -9.65 2.35
N TYR A 143 6.23 -9.75 1.08
CA TYR A 143 4.96 -10.32 0.62
C TYR A 143 5.05 -11.82 0.29
N ALA A 144 6.25 -12.37 0.18
CA ALA A 144 6.46 -13.78 -0.12
C ALA A 144 6.16 -14.70 1.08
N ALA A 145 5.83 -15.97 0.78
CA ALA A 145 5.53 -16.99 1.78
C ALA A 145 6.76 -17.75 2.31
N ALA A 146 7.98 -17.42 1.87
CA ALA A 146 9.15 -18.27 2.06
C ALA A 146 10.01 -17.91 3.30
N PRO A 147 10.55 -18.92 4.03
CA PRO A 147 11.37 -18.71 5.25
C PRO A 147 12.73 -18.02 4.99
N VAL A 148 13.22 -17.99 3.74
CA VAL A 148 14.45 -17.25 3.37
C VAL A 148 14.32 -15.73 3.55
N THR A 149 13.12 -15.26 3.77
CA THR A 149 12.77 -13.85 3.95
C THR A 149 13.41 -13.24 5.19
N ASP A 150 13.60 -14.02 6.27
CA ASP A 150 14.12 -13.51 7.54
C ASP A 150 15.54 -12.92 7.41
N VAL A 151 16.44 -13.58 6.68
CA VAL A 151 17.77 -13.06 6.45
C VAL A 151 17.74 -11.78 5.61
N LYS A 152 16.87 -11.74 4.58
CA LYS A 152 16.68 -10.56 3.75
C LYS A 152 16.09 -9.39 4.54
N TYR A 153 15.27 -9.66 5.53
CA TYR A 153 14.71 -8.64 6.42
C TYR A 153 15.75 -8.15 7.43
N LEU A 154 16.37 -9.07 8.18
CA LEU A 154 17.29 -8.76 9.28
C LEU A 154 18.57 -8.05 8.84
N LEU A 155 19.05 -8.33 7.63
CA LEU A 155 20.29 -7.77 7.08
C LEU A 155 20.04 -6.80 5.93
N ASN A 156 18.84 -6.21 5.84
CA ASN A 156 18.51 -5.20 4.86
C ASN A 156 18.91 -3.81 5.35
N LYS A 157 19.63 -3.06 4.51
CA LYS A 157 20.08 -1.70 4.83
C LYS A 157 18.93 -0.72 5.06
N ASP A 158 17.84 -0.83 4.26
CA ASP A 158 16.69 0.06 4.34
C ASP A 158 15.89 -0.22 5.61
N VAL A 159 15.71 -1.51 5.96
CA VAL A 159 15.06 -1.92 7.22
C VAL A 159 15.88 -1.49 8.44
N LEU A 160 17.22 -1.57 8.37
CA LEU A 160 18.08 -1.04 9.43
C LEU A 160 17.94 0.48 9.57
N TYR A 161 17.91 1.21 8.45
CA TYR A 161 17.66 2.65 8.44
C TYR A 161 16.32 2.98 9.10
N TYR A 162 15.23 2.32 8.72
CA TYR A 162 13.92 2.50 9.33
C TYR A 162 13.87 2.08 10.80
N SER A 163 14.69 1.09 11.20
CA SER A 163 14.82 0.74 12.63
C SER A 163 15.42 1.90 13.44
N LEU A 164 16.46 2.53 12.94
CA LEU A 164 17.07 3.69 13.58
C LEU A 164 16.13 4.89 13.58
N TYR A 165 15.42 5.12 12.48
CA TYR A 165 14.39 6.16 12.38
C TYR A 165 13.27 5.94 13.41
N ALA A 166 12.74 4.73 13.52
CA ALA A 166 11.71 4.40 14.50
C ALA A 166 12.18 4.61 15.95
N LEU A 167 13.43 4.26 16.26
CA LEU A 167 14.02 4.53 17.58
C LEU A 167 14.11 6.04 17.87
N MET A 168 14.47 6.84 16.88
CA MET A 168 14.51 8.31 17.03
C MET A 168 13.10 8.86 17.27
N CYS A 169 12.13 8.47 16.46
CA CYS A 169 10.72 8.87 16.61
C CYS A 169 10.20 8.52 18.02
N GLN A 170 10.46 7.33 18.49
CA GLN A 170 10.07 6.88 19.84
C GLN A 170 10.77 7.70 20.94
N ARG A 171 12.03 8.06 20.75
CA ARG A 171 12.77 8.93 21.70
C ARG A 171 12.11 10.30 21.83
N TRP A 172 11.48 10.80 20.79
CA TRP A 172 10.75 12.08 20.77
C TRP A 172 9.25 11.95 21.06
N GLY A 173 8.77 10.75 21.40
CA GLY A 173 7.38 10.48 21.74
C GLY A 173 6.43 10.52 20.54
N THR A 174 6.94 10.42 19.32
CA THR A 174 6.13 10.35 18.11
C THR A 174 5.70 8.91 17.83
N GLY A 175 4.53 8.74 17.27
CA GLY A 175 3.94 7.46 16.88
C GLY A 175 2.43 7.60 16.83
N GLU A 176 1.77 6.80 16.00
CA GLU A 176 0.35 6.90 15.72
C GLU A 176 -0.37 5.58 16.02
N THR A 177 -1.70 5.62 16.08
CA THR A 177 -2.52 4.41 16.09
C THR A 177 -2.59 3.82 14.68
N LEU A 178 -3.04 2.58 14.56
CA LEU A 178 -3.22 1.94 13.24
C LEU A 178 -4.26 2.70 12.39
N ASP A 179 -5.27 3.28 13.01
CA ASP A 179 -6.29 4.09 12.32
C ASP A 179 -5.70 5.37 11.71
N HIS A 180 -4.82 6.05 12.45
CA HIS A 180 -4.19 7.29 12.00
C HIS A 180 -2.91 7.07 11.20
N GLY A 181 -2.33 5.87 11.25
CA GLY A 181 -1.14 5.56 10.49
C GLY A 181 -1.34 5.81 9.00
N PHE A 182 -0.45 6.58 8.38
CA PHE A 182 -0.53 7.03 6.97
C PHE A 182 -1.70 7.96 6.62
N ALA A 183 -2.54 8.37 7.57
CA ALA A 183 -3.54 9.41 7.35
C ALA A 183 -2.84 10.77 7.15
N TRP A 184 -3.45 11.61 6.34
CA TRP A 184 -2.93 12.94 6.00
C TRP A 184 -3.96 14.05 6.19
N ASP A 185 -5.12 13.73 6.75
CA ASP A 185 -6.22 14.65 7.04
C ASP A 185 -5.82 15.79 7.97
N ASP A 186 -4.96 15.54 8.96
CA ASP A 186 -4.44 16.54 9.91
C ASP A 186 -3.31 17.41 9.32
N THR A 187 -2.77 17.06 8.17
CA THR A 187 -1.61 17.73 7.57
C THR A 187 -1.97 18.75 6.49
N VAL A 188 -3.20 18.74 6.01
CA VAL A 188 -3.67 19.57 4.91
C VAL A 188 -4.84 20.45 5.37
N TRP A 189 -4.73 21.75 5.08
CA TRP A 189 -5.83 22.71 5.28
C TRP A 189 -6.83 22.58 4.12
N TRP A 190 -7.93 21.88 4.37
CA TRP A 190 -9.00 21.64 3.40
C TRP A 190 -9.86 22.89 3.21
N ASN A 191 -9.45 23.74 2.29
CA ASN A 191 -10.24 24.93 1.90
C ASN A 191 -10.00 25.26 0.42
N HIS A 192 -10.90 26.06 -0.13
CA HIS A 192 -10.86 26.45 -1.54
C HIS A 192 -9.60 27.24 -1.93
N MET A 193 -9.02 27.99 -1.01
CA MET A 193 -7.81 28.78 -1.30
C MET A 193 -6.62 27.88 -1.55
N THR A 194 -6.37 26.94 -0.62
CA THR A 194 -5.27 25.95 -0.76
C THR A 194 -5.45 25.10 -2.03
N ALA A 195 -6.68 24.65 -2.29
CA ALA A 195 -6.95 23.87 -3.48
C ALA A 195 -6.69 24.64 -4.79
N LEU A 196 -7.02 25.94 -4.83
CA LEU A 196 -6.79 26.78 -6.00
C LEU A 196 -5.33 27.19 -6.16
N GLU A 197 -4.59 27.39 -5.07
CA GLU A 197 -3.16 27.70 -5.11
C GLU A 197 -2.33 26.55 -5.73
N GLU A 198 -2.70 25.32 -5.43
CA GLU A 198 -2.02 24.13 -5.96
C GLU A 198 -2.51 23.71 -7.35
N TYR A 199 -3.71 24.18 -7.76
CA TYR A 199 -4.30 23.78 -9.03
C TYR A 199 -3.67 24.49 -10.21
N GLN A 200 -2.96 23.72 -11.02
CA GLN A 200 -2.43 24.17 -12.31
C GLN A 200 -3.45 23.85 -13.41
N ARG A 201 -4.20 24.86 -13.83
CA ARG A 201 -5.21 24.71 -14.85
C ARG A 201 -4.58 24.47 -16.23
N PRO A 202 -4.80 23.31 -16.89
CA PRO A 202 -4.19 23.02 -18.17
C PRO A 202 -4.83 23.85 -19.29
N ASP A 203 -4.14 23.99 -20.41
CA ASP A 203 -4.72 24.49 -21.66
C ASP A 203 -5.78 23.52 -22.19
N ILE A 204 -6.70 24.02 -23.01
CA ILE A 204 -7.72 23.17 -23.64
C ILE A 204 -7.03 22.36 -24.74
N ALA A 205 -7.22 21.05 -24.70
CA ALA A 205 -6.73 20.15 -25.74
C ALA A 205 -7.40 20.47 -27.10
N ALA A 206 -6.63 20.40 -28.16
CA ALA A 206 -7.12 20.64 -29.51
C ALA A 206 -8.08 19.53 -29.98
N GLU A 207 -7.80 18.30 -29.56
CA GLU A 207 -8.59 17.11 -29.91
C GLU A 207 -8.91 16.31 -28.64
N PRO A 208 -10.11 15.70 -28.54
CA PRO A 208 -10.44 14.81 -27.43
C PRO A 208 -9.57 13.54 -27.46
N MET A 209 -9.30 12.98 -26.29
CA MET A 209 -8.66 11.67 -26.17
C MET A 209 -9.61 10.60 -26.69
N PRO A 210 -9.16 9.69 -27.58
CA PRO A 210 -9.96 8.53 -27.99
C PRO A 210 -10.31 7.65 -26.78
N SER A 211 -11.56 7.22 -26.66
CA SER A 211 -12.02 6.41 -25.53
C SER A 211 -11.28 5.08 -25.40
N ASP A 212 -10.93 4.45 -26.52
CA ASP A 212 -10.17 3.20 -26.56
C ASP A 212 -8.73 3.32 -26.01
N ALA A 213 -8.19 4.54 -25.89
CA ALA A 213 -6.86 4.75 -25.32
C ALA A 213 -6.73 4.28 -23.84
N LEU A 214 -7.83 4.35 -23.08
CA LEU A 214 -7.85 3.90 -21.68
C LEU A 214 -8.48 2.50 -21.50
N LEU A 215 -9.29 2.04 -22.45
CA LEU A 215 -10.12 0.84 -22.28
C LEU A 215 -9.30 -0.44 -22.15
N ALA A 216 -8.17 -0.56 -22.86
CA ALA A 216 -7.32 -1.74 -22.78
C ALA A 216 -6.71 -1.93 -21.38
N ASP A 217 -6.14 -0.88 -20.82
CA ASP A 217 -5.58 -0.89 -19.47
C ASP A 217 -6.67 -1.08 -18.40
N THR A 218 -7.82 -0.40 -18.59
CA THR A 218 -9.01 -0.59 -17.75
C THR A 218 -9.46 -2.05 -17.73
N ALA A 219 -9.60 -2.68 -18.89
CA ALA A 219 -10.00 -4.09 -18.99
C ALA A 219 -8.99 -5.02 -18.30
N ALA A 220 -7.68 -4.75 -18.46
CA ALA A 220 -6.64 -5.52 -17.80
C ALA A 220 -6.71 -5.38 -16.26
N ASN A 221 -6.97 -4.19 -15.74
CA ASN A 221 -7.16 -3.95 -14.31
C ASN A 221 -8.44 -4.62 -13.79
N LEU A 222 -9.54 -4.53 -14.51
CA LEU A 222 -10.79 -5.20 -14.16
C LEU A 222 -10.65 -6.73 -14.15
N ALA A 223 -9.84 -7.29 -15.03
CA ALA A 223 -9.54 -8.73 -15.02
C ALA A 223 -8.84 -9.18 -13.72
N VAL A 224 -8.11 -8.30 -13.04
CA VAL A 224 -7.56 -8.58 -11.70
C VAL A 224 -8.69 -8.65 -10.67
N VAL A 225 -9.62 -7.72 -10.72
CA VAL A 225 -10.75 -7.65 -9.76
C VAL A 225 -11.70 -8.85 -9.96
N THR A 226 -12.08 -9.15 -11.18
CA THR A 226 -12.95 -10.31 -11.48
C THR A 226 -12.30 -11.63 -11.07
N ARG A 227 -10.99 -11.76 -11.26
CA ARG A 227 -10.22 -12.91 -10.77
C ARG A 227 -10.28 -13.02 -9.23
N TRP A 228 -10.23 -11.93 -8.48
CA TRP A 228 -10.43 -11.98 -7.03
C TRP A 228 -11.82 -12.50 -6.67
N ALA A 229 -12.87 -11.98 -7.31
CA ALA A 229 -14.24 -12.43 -7.09
C ALA A 229 -14.43 -13.93 -7.38
N GLU A 230 -13.87 -14.41 -8.49
CA GLU A 230 -13.92 -15.82 -8.89
C GLU A 230 -13.12 -16.74 -7.95
N GLN A 231 -11.95 -16.31 -7.49
CA GLN A 231 -11.09 -17.10 -6.60
C GLN A 231 -11.62 -17.15 -5.16
N TYR A 232 -12.38 -16.14 -4.74
CA TYR A 232 -12.86 -15.99 -3.37
C TYR A 232 -14.39 -15.74 -3.34
N PRO A 233 -15.20 -16.69 -3.79
CA PRO A 233 -16.66 -16.52 -3.93
C PRO A 233 -17.38 -16.37 -2.57
N ASP A 234 -16.73 -16.67 -1.48
CA ASP A 234 -17.21 -16.51 -0.11
C ASP A 234 -16.76 -15.17 0.55
N VAL A 235 -16.09 -14.31 -0.19
CA VAL A 235 -15.73 -12.94 0.22
C VAL A 235 -16.61 -11.95 -0.51
N GLU A 236 -17.20 -11.00 0.20
CA GLU A 236 -17.94 -9.89 -0.39
C GLU A 236 -16.98 -8.77 -0.79
N PHE A 237 -17.12 -8.28 -2.02
CA PHE A 237 -16.32 -7.19 -2.56
C PHE A 237 -17.22 -5.97 -2.79
N ASP A 238 -17.03 -4.92 -2.00
CA ASP A 238 -17.67 -3.61 -2.26
C ASP A 238 -16.70 -2.70 -3.00
N LEU A 239 -17.07 -2.29 -4.18
CA LEU A 239 -16.25 -1.44 -5.02
C LEU A 239 -16.88 -0.06 -5.14
N PHE A 240 -16.08 0.99 -4.97
CA PHE A 240 -16.57 2.35 -5.19
C PHE A 240 -15.50 3.21 -5.87
N PHE A 241 -15.96 4.17 -6.66
CA PHE A 241 -15.06 5.17 -7.23
C PHE A 241 -14.80 6.28 -6.22
N SER A 242 -13.53 6.54 -5.95
CA SER A 242 -13.13 7.61 -5.03
C SER A 242 -13.65 8.97 -5.51
N PRO A 243 -14.25 9.78 -4.64
CA PRO A 243 -14.79 11.09 -5.03
C PRO A 243 -13.64 12.07 -5.31
N TYR A 244 -13.60 12.57 -6.52
CA TYR A 244 -12.67 13.63 -6.92
C TYR A 244 -13.31 15.01 -6.85
N SER A 245 -12.49 16.02 -6.56
CA SER A 245 -12.92 17.43 -6.53
C SER A 245 -13.31 17.92 -7.94
N ILE A 246 -14.09 19.02 -7.99
CA ILE A 246 -14.44 19.68 -9.25
C ILE A 246 -13.20 20.09 -10.06
N LEU A 247 -12.07 20.36 -9.40
CA LEU A 247 -10.83 20.73 -10.08
C LEU A 247 -10.23 19.56 -10.87
N TYR A 248 -10.38 18.33 -10.40
CA TYR A 248 -10.02 17.13 -11.16
C TYR A 248 -10.87 17.04 -12.44
N TRP A 249 -12.18 17.22 -12.32
CA TRP A 249 -13.11 17.17 -13.47
C TRP A 249 -12.89 18.32 -14.46
N ASP A 250 -12.56 19.53 -13.98
CA ASP A 250 -12.14 20.64 -14.86
C ASP A 250 -10.83 20.27 -15.61
N LYS A 251 -9.87 19.64 -14.91
CA LYS A 251 -8.60 19.22 -15.52
C LYS A 251 -8.83 18.23 -16.65
N ILE A 252 -9.50 17.10 -16.40
CA ILE A 252 -9.72 16.05 -17.42
C ILE A 252 -10.60 16.56 -18.56
N GLY A 253 -11.59 17.43 -18.26
CA GLY A 253 -12.41 18.08 -19.28
C GLY A 253 -11.59 18.96 -20.23
N ARG A 254 -10.68 19.75 -19.68
CA ARG A 254 -9.78 20.58 -20.48
C ARG A 254 -8.74 19.77 -21.28
N MET A 255 -8.32 18.64 -20.74
CA MET A 255 -7.40 17.70 -21.43
C MET A 255 -8.13 16.84 -22.49
N GLY A 256 -9.45 16.96 -22.62
CA GLY A 256 -10.25 16.19 -23.57
C GLY A 256 -10.42 14.73 -23.17
N GLU A 257 -10.25 14.39 -21.90
CA GLU A 257 -10.24 13.00 -21.39
C GLU A 257 -11.60 12.55 -20.86
N THR A 258 -12.59 13.43 -20.78
CA THR A 258 -13.88 13.15 -20.11
C THR A 258 -14.59 11.93 -20.68
N ASP A 259 -14.75 11.86 -22.02
CA ASP A 259 -15.47 10.76 -22.67
C ASP A 259 -14.72 9.43 -22.48
N ALA A 260 -13.39 9.44 -22.53
CA ALA A 260 -12.55 8.26 -22.30
C ALA A 260 -12.67 7.75 -20.85
N VAL A 261 -12.69 8.66 -19.89
CA VAL A 261 -12.86 8.31 -18.47
C VAL A 261 -14.28 7.76 -18.22
N PHE A 262 -15.32 8.37 -18.77
CA PHE A 262 -16.69 7.83 -18.64
C PHE A 262 -16.84 6.47 -19.30
N ALA A 263 -16.27 6.28 -20.48
CA ALA A 263 -16.26 4.96 -21.13
C ALA A 263 -15.57 3.88 -20.28
N ALA A 264 -14.50 4.25 -19.57
CA ALA A 264 -13.83 3.35 -18.63
C ALA A 264 -14.68 3.03 -17.39
N LEU A 265 -15.42 4.03 -16.85
CA LEU A 265 -16.37 3.81 -15.76
C LEU A 265 -17.53 2.90 -16.17
N ASP A 266 -18.09 3.11 -17.36
CA ASP A 266 -19.14 2.26 -17.92
C ASP A 266 -18.67 0.82 -18.10
N LEU A 267 -17.47 0.63 -18.68
CA LEU A 267 -16.83 -0.68 -18.80
C LEU A 267 -16.66 -1.38 -17.44
N ALA A 268 -16.28 -0.62 -16.40
CA ALA A 268 -16.15 -1.17 -15.04
C ALA A 268 -17.51 -1.67 -14.54
N CYS A 269 -18.57 -0.87 -14.66
CA CYS A 269 -19.90 -1.27 -14.25
C CYS A 269 -20.39 -2.51 -15.03
N GLU A 270 -20.26 -2.51 -16.36
CA GLU A 270 -20.66 -3.66 -17.19
C GLU A 270 -19.90 -4.96 -16.85
N THR A 271 -18.61 -4.83 -16.53
CA THR A 271 -17.75 -5.96 -16.21
C THR A 271 -18.03 -6.54 -14.81
N LEU A 272 -18.29 -5.68 -13.83
CA LEU A 272 -18.34 -6.09 -12.42
C LEU A 272 -19.74 -6.47 -11.94
N LEU A 273 -20.80 -5.79 -12.41
CA LEU A 273 -22.18 -6.04 -11.99
C LEU A 273 -22.68 -7.49 -12.17
N PRO A 274 -22.18 -8.32 -13.10
CA PRO A 274 -22.61 -9.72 -13.20
C PRO A 274 -22.15 -10.64 -12.08
N TYR A 275 -21.22 -10.23 -11.23
CA TYR A 275 -20.68 -11.04 -10.14
C TYR A 275 -21.57 -10.89 -8.90
N GLU A 276 -22.02 -12.01 -8.30
CA GLU A 276 -22.93 -12.01 -7.14
C GLU A 276 -22.26 -11.54 -5.85
N ASN A 277 -20.94 -11.61 -5.78
CA ASN A 277 -20.13 -11.21 -4.61
C ASN A 277 -19.40 -9.88 -4.80
N ILE A 278 -19.79 -9.10 -5.83
CA ILE A 278 -19.36 -7.72 -6.06
C ILE A 278 -20.54 -6.77 -5.87
#